data_3a8d7fce5b2936ece17c03ff051abb08
#
_entry.id   3a8d7fce5b2936ece17c03ff051abb08
#
_cell.length_a   1.000
_cell.length_b   1.000
_cell.length_c   1.000
_cell.angle_alpha   90.00
_cell.angle_beta   90.00
_cell.angle_gamma   90.00
#
_symmetry.space_group_name_H-M   'P 1'
#
loop_
_entity.id
_entity.type
_entity.pdbx_description
1 polymer ?
#
loop_
_entity_poly.entity_id
_entity_poly.type
_entity_poly.pdbx_seq_one_letter_code
_entity_poly.pdbx_strand_id
1 'polypeptide(L)'
;MATVGYYSMTNGQGIASQVDEITNNGDTAVNVTIPNSAQLASLDSLYVVNPSNGNFGAEYMSNLAAITAAVNGGMNLIIFDRYVTNAQTILPGGSSITAVRAPASDINVAAGAPAGFTNGPNGTINNSTFDNGNYSHHGYVTLGSLPAGATPLLTTANASQIVAFTYPVGAGNVFYSTIPLDYYTGASNPNITPAEVFTLFGNTQSILCFTRGALIETPRGKKQVEDLKVGDAICVSSGGTKRIKWISSTKLGKAALARQPQNRPVRITAGALGNGLPHRDLLVSRQHRMLIDSKVAERMFGTCKALVSAIKLTALPGIYVDEDVEEVEYFHILFGEHQIIWAEGTLSESLFTGPEVLKSVPPSARAELEELFPEICSADYQAISAALIPSGKAQKELVARHLKNEKAMIATLEGSYLPQKVAQTQAHFLH
;
A
#
# COMPACT_ATOMS: atom_id res chain seq x y z
N MET A 1 10.08 -4.08 -7.70
CA MET A 1 10.92 -3.93 -6.50
C MET A 1 11.30 -2.47 -6.41
N ALA A 2 10.98 -1.79 -5.31
CA ALA A 2 11.45 -0.44 -5.11
C ALA A 2 12.94 -0.47 -4.72
N THR A 3 13.66 0.61 -5.05
CA THR A 3 15.04 0.82 -4.61
C THR A 3 15.03 1.65 -3.33
N VAL A 4 15.27 1.01 -2.20
CA VAL A 4 15.21 1.65 -0.89
C VAL A 4 16.62 1.87 -0.37
N GLY A 5 17.02 3.14 -0.27
CA GLY A 5 18.25 3.51 0.40
C GLY A 5 18.09 3.33 1.92
N TYR A 6 19.03 2.69 2.57
CA TYR A 6 19.11 2.69 4.03
C TYR A 6 20.30 3.51 4.50
N TYR A 7 20.02 4.41 5.42
CA TYR A 7 21.02 5.29 6.02
C TYR A 7 20.96 5.18 7.52
N SER A 8 22.06 4.80 8.11
CA SER A 8 22.21 4.75 9.56
C SER A 8 23.25 5.74 10.02
N MET A 9 22.85 6.55 10.98
CA MET A 9 23.80 7.44 11.65
C MET A 9 24.74 6.60 12.52
N THR A 10 26.03 6.94 12.52
CA THR A 10 27.07 6.23 13.30
C THR A 10 26.73 6.21 14.80
N ASN A 11 26.95 5.06 15.43
CA ASN A 11 26.82 4.73 16.87
C ASN A 11 25.48 4.12 17.33
N GLY A 12 24.73 3.40 16.48
CA GLY A 12 23.49 2.73 16.86
C GLY A 12 23.59 1.22 17.03
N GLN A 13 22.66 0.69 17.80
CA GLN A 13 22.35 -0.73 17.88
C GLN A 13 21.30 -1.06 16.79
N GLY A 14 21.40 -2.21 16.12
CA GLY A 14 20.33 -2.73 15.27
C GLY A 14 20.35 -2.36 13.78
N ILE A 15 21.46 -1.85 13.27
CA ILE A 15 21.61 -1.43 11.85
C ILE A 15 21.41 -2.58 10.85
N ALA A 16 21.75 -3.80 11.22
CA ALA A 16 21.67 -4.97 10.33
C ALA A 16 20.26 -5.32 9.86
N SER A 17 19.23 -4.93 10.61
CA SER A 17 17.83 -5.28 10.31
C SER A 17 17.20 -4.43 9.21
N GLN A 18 17.67 -3.21 8.93
CA GLN A 18 17.14 -2.39 7.86
C GLN A 18 17.18 -3.11 6.51
N VAL A 19 18.28 -3.79 6.23
CA VAL A 19 18.44 -4.59 4.99
C VAL A 19 17.42 -5.72 4.95
N ASP A 20 17.25 -6.43 6.07
CA ASP A 20 16.29 -7.54 6.16
C ASP A 20 14.85 -7.05 6.01
N GLU A 21 14.51 -5.91 6.59
CA GLU A 21 13.18 -5.29 6.47
C GLU A 21 12.86 -4.92 5.01
N ILE A 22 13.80 -4.27 4.33
CA ILE A 22 13.68 -3.89 2.93
C ILE A 22 13.55 -5.14 2.04
N THR A 23 14.45 -6.09 2.19
CA THR A 23 14.48 -7.29 1.33
C THR A 23 13.32 -8.23 1.61
N ASN A 24 12.87 -8.36 2.85
CA ASN A 24 11.67 -9.12 3.20
C ASN A 24 10.40 -8.50 2.63
N ASN A 25 10.35 -7.16 2.46
CA ASN A 25 9.27 -6.49 1.74
C ASN A 25 9.31 -6.75 0.22
N GLY A 26 10.38 -7.36 -0.27
CA GLY A 26 10.60 -7.64 -1.69
C GLY A 26 11.24 -6.49 -2.44
N ASP A 27 11.87 -5.55 -1.75
CA ASP A 27 12.53 -4.39 -2.32
C ASP A 27 14.05 -4.56 -2.37
N THR A 28 14.74 -3.71 -3.13
CA THR A 28 16.20 -3.70 -3.26
C THR A 28 16.80 -2.74 -2.24
N ALA A 29 17.62 -3.25 -1.32
CA ALA A 29 18.33 -2.44 -0.33
C ALA A 29 19.62 -1.84 -0.92
N VAL A 30 19.79 -0.53 -0.78
CA VAL A 30 20.98 0.21 -1.20
C VAL A 30 21.60 0.92 0.00
N ASN A 31 22.87 0.67 0.27
CA ASN A 31 23.58 1.35 1.35
C ASN A 31 23.84 2.83 0.96
N VAL A 32 23.29 3.74 1.72
CA VAL A 32 23.53 5.18 1.59
C VAL A 32 24.51 5.60 2.66
N THR A 33 25.75 5.89 2.26
CA THR A 33 26.79 6.34 3.18
C THR A 33 26.75 7.85 3.41
N ILE A 34 26.43 8.61 2.36
CA ILE A 34 26.27 10.06 2.38
C ILE A 34 24.98 10.40 1.64
N PRO A 35 23.93 10.92 2.28
CA PRO A 35 22.63 11.16 1.65
C PRO A 35 22.64 12.43 0.76
N ASN A 36 23.64 12.53 -0.13
CA ASN A 36 23.78 13.62 -1.11
C ASN A 36 22.96 13.34 -2.39
N SER A 37 22.84 14.35 -3.25
CA SER A 37 22.04 14.28 -4.46
C SER A 37 22.41 13.11 -5.38
N ALA A 38 23.70 12.70 -5.42
CA ALA A 38 24.15 11.61 -6.28
C ALA A 38 23.66 10.25 -5.77
N GLN A 39 23.74 9.99 -4.46
CA GLN A 39 23.26 8.75 -3.86
C GLN A 39 21.73 8.67 -3.80
N LEU A 40 21.04 9.82 -3.71
CA LEU A 40 19.58 9.87 -3.64
C LEU A 40 18.91 9.77 -5.03
N ALA A 41 19.61 10.03 -6.11
CA ALA A 41 19.02 10.19 -7.45
C ALA A 41 18.31 8.94 -7.99
N SER A 42 18.69 7.75 -7.54
CA SER A 42 18.14 6.46 -7.98
C SER A 42 17.20 5.81 -6.95
N LEU A 43 16.92 6.47 -5.84
CA LEU A 43 16.12 5.91 -4.77
C LEU A 43 14.63 6.23 -4.93
N ASP A 44 13.81 5.24 -4.70
CA ASP A 44 12.36 5.39 -4.53
C ASP A 44 12.01 5.83 -3.11
N SER A 45 12.80 5.38 -2.14
CA SER A 45 12.65 5.75 -0.73
C SER A 45 14.01 5.84 -0.04
N LEU A 46 14.10 6.70 0.96
CA LEU A 46 15.23 6.75 1.90
C LEU A 46 14.72 6.35 3.29
N TYR A 47 15.27 5.26 3.83
CA TYR A 47 14.97 4.75 5.16
C TYR A 47 16.08 5.15 6.12
N VAL A 48 15.74 6.04 7.06
CA VAL A 48 16.66 6.64 8.04
C VAL A 48 16.31 6.17 9.44
N VAL A 49 17.28 5.64 10.14
CA VAL A 49 17.18 5.34 11.58
C VAL A 49 18.16 6.23 12.34
N ASN A 50 17.65 6.96 13.32
CA ASN A 50 18.49 7.65 14.30
C ASN A 50 18.63 6.76 15.55
N PRO A 51 19.73 6.03 15.69
CA PRO A 51 19.93 5.09 16.79
C PRO A 51 20.42 5.77 18.09
N SER A 52 20.64 7.08 18.07
CA SER A 52 21.21 7.83 19.17
C SER A 52 20.14 8.59 19.97
N ASN A 53 20.34 8.69 21.28
CA ASN A 53 19.61 9.64 22.10
C ASN A 53 20.12 11.08 21.95
N GLY A 54 21.02 11.32 21.02
CA GLY A 54 21.56 12.63 20.65
C GLY A 54 21.01 13.17 19.35
N ASN A 55 21.50 14.33 18.93
CA ASN A 55 21.10 15.00 17.70
C ASN A 55 21.31 14.12 16.46
N PHE A 56 20.59 14.42 15.40
CA PHE A 56 20.88 13.92 14.06
C PHE A 56 22.31 14.26 13.66
N GLY A 57 22.98 13.30 13.01
CA GLY A 57 24.37 13.41 12.62
C GLY A 57 24.61 14.62 11.70
N ALA A 58 25.77 15.27 11.84
CA ALA A 58 26.14 16.45 11.04
C ALA A 58 26.07 16.20 9.55
N GLU A 59 26.31 14.96 9.11
CA GLU A 59 26.26 14.54 7.71
C GLU A 59 24.82 14.54 7.16
N TYR A 60 23.86 14.01 7.91
CA TYR A 60 22.46 14.12 7.54
C TYR A 60 22.03 15.58 7.45
N MET A 61 22.37 16.38 8.45
CA MET A 61 22.00 17.79 8.52
C MET A 61 22.62 18.62 7.38
N SER A 62 23.87 18.36 7.02
CA SER A 62 24.53 19.03 5.89
C SER A 62 23.92 18.69 4.52
N ASN A 63 23.26 17.53 4.43
CA ASN A 63 22.59 17.07 3.21
C ASN A 63 21.06 17.24 3.24
N LEU A 64 20.47 17.86 4.27
CA LEU A 64 19.02 18.00 4.41
C LEU A 64 18.38 18.73 3.20
N ALA A 65 19.09 19.69 2.59
CA ALA A 65 18.61 20.34 1.39
C ALA A 65 18.53 19.38 0.19
N ALA A 66 19.50 18.49 0.03
CA ALA A 66 19.49 17.46 -1.02
C ALA A 66 18.38 16.41 -0.77
N ILE A 67 18.20 16.00 0.48
CA ILE A 67 17.11 15.11 0.89
C ILE A 67 15.76 15.78 0.61
N THR A 68 15.58 17.03 0.99
CA THR A 68 14.35 17.81 0.73
C THR A 68 14.07 17.92 -0.77
N ALA A 69 15.09 18.18 -1.58
CA ALA A 69 14.94 18.24 -3.03
C ALA A 69 14.54 16.87 -3.63
N ALA A 70 15.13 15.78 -3.14
CA ALA A 70 14.76 14.43 -3.55
C ALA A 70 13.31 14.08 -3.18
N VAL A 71 12.87 14.44 -1.97
CA VAL A 71 11.47 14.24 -1.54
C VAL A 71 10.52 15.09 -2.37
N ASN A 72 10.82 16.36 -2.61
CA ASN A 72 10.03 17.20 -3.52
C ASN A 72 9.96 16.60 -4.94
N GLY A 73 11.01 15.90 -5.36
CA GLY A 73 11.09 15.20 -6.65
C GLY A 73 10.34 13.87 -6.71
N GLY A 74 9.83 13.36 -5.57
CA GLY A 74 9.01 12.14 -5.51
C GLY A 74 9.60 10.99 -4.71
N MET A 75 10.81 11.11 -4.13
CA MET A 75 11.35 10.11 -3.20
C MET A 75 10.55 10.15 -1.90
N ASN A 76 10.27 9.00 -1.31
CA ASN A 76 9.70 8.94 0.03
C ASN A 76 10.82 8.97 1.09
N LEU A 77 10.58 9.64 2.19
CA LEU A 77 11.48 9.69 3.34
C LEU A 77 10.83 9.00 4.54
N ILE A 78 11.47 7.98 5.06
CA ILE A 78 11.00 7.19 6.20
C ILE A 78 12.00 7.38 7.34
N ILE A 79 11.56 7.98 8.44
CA ILE A 79 12.42 8.29 9.59
C ILE A 79 11.89 7.64 10.86
N PHE A 80 12.75 6.89 11.53
CA PHE A 80 12.58 6.44 12.91
C PHE A 80 13.58 7.18 13.79
N ASP A 81 13.03 8.03 14.67
CA ASP A 81 13.82 8.98 15.44
C ASP A 81 13.76 8.70 16.96
N ARG A 82 14.89 8.25 17.49
CA ARG A 82 15.03 8.03 18.93
C ARG A 82 15.22 9.31 19.74
N TYR A 83 15.73 10.38 19.13
CA TYR A 83 16.01 11.63 19.82
C TYR A 83 14.78 12.50 20.02
N VAL A 84 13.91 12.59 19.02
CA VAL A 84 12.62 13.31 19.01
C VAL A 84 12.73 14.84 19.08
N THR A 85 13.58 15.37 19.94
CA THR A 85 13.61 16.78 20.38
C THR A 85 13.74 17.81 19.26
N ASN A 86 14.33 17.45 18.13
CA ASN A 86 14.60 18.36 17.00
C ASN A 86 13.84 18.00 15.70
N ALA A 87 12.73 17.29 15.80
CA ALA A 87 11.92 16.87 14.65
C ALA A 87 11.62 18.03 13.67
N GLN A 88 11.37 19.24 14.18
CA GLN A 88 11.10 20.44 13.36
C GLN A 88 12.26 20.86 12.47
N THR A 89 13.49 20.47 12.78
CA THR A 89 14.70 20.89 12.04
C THR A 89 15.24 19.81 11.11
N ILE A 90 14.85 18.56 11.29
CA ILE A 90 15.37 17.41 10.55
C ILE A 90 14.44 16.95 9.43
N LEU A 91 13.20 17.42 9.43
CA LEU A 91 12.17 16.97 8.51
C LEU A 91 11.91 18.01 7.40
N PRO A 92 11.90 17.60 6.13
CA PRO A 92 11.45 18.47 5.04
C PRO A 92 10.03 19.02 5.33
N GLY A 93 9.87 20.35 5.34
CA GLY A 93 8.57 20.98 5.66
C GLY A 93 8.11 20.86 7.11
N GLY A 94 8.98 20.40 8.02
CA GLY A 94 8.63 20.11 9.43
C GLY A 94 8.65 21.31 10.38
N SER A 95 8.82 22.53 9.90
CA SER A 95 9.04 23.73 10.77
C SER A 95 7.90 24.05 11.75
N SER A 96 6.68 23.56 11.49
CA SER A 96 5.53 23.72 12.41
C SER A 96 5.55 22.74 13.57
N ILE A 97 6.35 21.68 13.51
CA ILE A 97 6.30 20.55 14.44
C ILE A 97 6.74 20.97 15.84
N THR A 98 5.93 20.60 16.84
CA THR A 98 6.28 20.68 18.25
C THR A 98 6.47 19.27 18.78
N ALA A 99 7.72 18.88 18.98
CA ALA A 99 8.10 17.58 19.48
C ALA A 99 8.41 17.62 20.98
N VAL A 100 7.96 16.60 21.71
CA VAL A 100 8.16 16.45 23.14
C VAL A 100 8.81 15.10 23.42
N ARG A 101 9.99 15.11 24.04
CA ARG A 101 10.65 13.88 24.49
C ARG A 101 10.03 13.40 25.80
N ALA A 102 9.29 12.32 25.72
CA ALA A 102 8.62 11.67 26.86
C ALA A 102 8.52 10.17 26.59
N PRO A 103 9.56 9.38 26.88
CA PRO A 103 9.55 7.94 26.63
C PRO A 103 8.46 7.23 27.44
N ALA A 104 7.68 6.39 26.78
CA ALA A 104 6.63 5.57 27.39
C ALA A 104 6.35 4.31 26.56
N SER A 105 5.45 3.44 27.04
CA SER A 105 5.19 2.13 26.42
C SER A 105 3.81 2.01 25.78
N ASP A 106 2.97 3.04 25.89
CA ASP A 106 1.62 3.06 25.36
C ASP A 106 1.61 3.59 23.91
N ILE A 107 1.30 2.73 22.98
CA ILE A 107 1.12 3.11 21.56
C ILE A 107 -0.23 2.59 21.07
N ASN A 108 -1.08 3.52 20.68
CA ASN A 108 -2.39 3.23 20.10
C ASN A 108 -2.43 3.60 18.63
N VAL A 109 -3.28 2.93 17.89
CA VAL A 109 -3.62 3.31 16.50
C VAL A 109 -4.39 4.62 16.55
N ALA A 110 -3.94 5.62 15.80
CA ALA A 110 -4.63 6.91 15.72
C ALA A 110 -6.03 6.75 15.15
N ALA A 111 -7.00 7.49 15.69
CA ALA A 111 -8.31 7.58 15.05
C ALA A 111 -8.13 8.12 13.62
N GLY A 112 -8.63 7.37 12.63
CA GLY A 112 -8.43 7.69 11.22
C GLY A 112 -7.07 7.23 10.64
N ALA A 113 -6.28 6.44 11.37
CA ALA A 113 -5.14 5.76 10.79
C ALA A 113 -5.61 4.81 9.66
N PRO A 114 -4.91 4.83 8.51
CA PRO A 114 -5.35 4.09 7.33
C PRO A 114 -5.39 2.57 7.52
N ALA A 115 -6.39 1.89 6.97
CA ALA A 115 -6.49 0.44 7.06
C ALA A 115 -5.31 -0.28 6.39
N GLY A 116 -4.73 0.27 5.32
CA GLY A 116 -3.51 -0.26 4.72
C GLY A 116 -2.31 -0.17 5.65
N PHE A 117 -2.29 0.81 6.53
CA PHE A 117 -1.31 0.89 7.60
C PHE A 117 -1.63 -0.10 8.72
N THR A 118 -2.88 -0.21 9.14
CA THR A 118 -3.30 -1.08 10.24
C THR A 118 -3.47 -2.54 9.84
N ASN A 119 -3.87 -2.81 8.58
CA ASN A 119 -4.09 -4.14 8.00
C ASN A 119 -3.44 -4.25 6.62
N GLY A 120 -2.17 -3.91 6.52
CA GLY A 120 -1.44 -3.90 5.26
C GLY A 120 -0.91 -5.28 4.85
N PRO A 121 -0.15 -5.34 3.74
CA PRO A 121 0.31 -6.59 3.15
C PRO A 121 1.26 -7.40 4.05
N ASN A 122 1.81 -6.80 5.07
CA ASN A 122 2.78 -7.44 5.97
C ASN A 122 2.21 -7.79 7.35
N GLY A 123 0.94 -7.50 7.61
CA GLY A 123 0.26 -7.87 8.84
C GLY A 123 -0.66 -6.80 9.41
N THR A 124 -1.13 -7.02 10.64
CA THR A 124 -2.05 -6.12 11.35
C THR A 124 -1.33 -5.36 12.44
N ILE A 125 -1.54 -4.05 12.50
CA ILE A 125 -1.14 -3.15 13.58
C ILE A 125 -2.41 -2.78 14.36
N ASN A 126 -2.42 -3.02 15.65
CA ASN A 126 -3.51 -2.68 16.56
C ASN A 126 -2.95 -2.01 17.84
N ASN A 127 -3.80 -1.62 18.76
CA ASN A 127 -3.42 -0.91 19.96
C ASN A 127 -2.46 -1.67 20.90
N SER A 128 -2.32 -2.98 20.72
CA SER A 128 -1.41 -3.79 21.52
C SER A 128 -0.12 -4.20 20.80
N THR A 129 0.02 -3.87 19.52
CA THR A 129 1.15 -4.34 18.70
C THR A 129 2.51 -3.86 19.26
N PHE A 130 2.57 -2.66 19.81
CA PHE A 130 3.83 -2.06 20.27
C PHE A 130 3.88 -1.82 21.80
N ASP A 131 2.90 -2.30 22.58
CA ASP A 131 2.81 -2.03 24.02
C ASP A 131 3.74 -2.87 24.89
N ASN A 132 4.40 -3.87 24.34
CA ASN A 132 5.18 -4.84 25.09
C ASN A 132 6.63 -4.40 25.39
N GLY A 133 7.03 -3.20 24.96
CA GLY A 133 8.40 -2.69 25.14
C GLY A 133 8.55 -1.79 26.36
N ASN A 134 9.75 -1.79 26.94
CA ASN A 134 10.16 -0.71 27.83
C ASN A 134 10.46 0.52 26.97
N TYR A 135 9.62 1.54 27.02
CA TYR A 135 9.73 2.73 26.16
C TYR A 135 9.52 2.44 24.67
N SER A 136 8.33 1.94 24.32
CA SER A 136 7.94 1.63 22.95
C SER A 136 8.03 2.85 22.00
N HIS A 137 7.87 4.06 22.56
CA HIS A 137 8.19 5.32 21.87
C HIS A 137 9.04 6.23 22.75
N HIS A 138 9.80 7.13 22.15
CA HIS A 138 10.68 8.06 22.87
C HIS A 138 10.10 9.46 23.03
N GLY A 139 8.87 9.68 22.60
CA GLY A 139 8.16 10.95 22.72
C GLY A 139 7.03 11.05 21.71
N TYR A 140 6.54 12.25 21.52
CA TYR A 140 5.43 12.52 20.61
C TYR A 140 5.54 13.90 19.97
N VAL A 141 4.77 14.09 18.91
CA VAL A 141 4.50 15.39 18.30
C VAL A 141 3.08 15.80 18.63
N THR A 142 2.84 17.08 18.94
CA THR A 142 1.49 17.55 19.23
C THR A 142 0.64 17.60 17.96
N LEU A 143 -0.59 17.08 18.02
CA LEU A 143 -1.51 17.00 16.87
C LEU A 143 -1.68 18.34 16.14
N GLY A 144 -1.85 19.44 16.89
CA GLY A 144 -2.05 20.78 16.34
C GLY A 144 -0.82 21.40 15.66
N SER A 145 0.35 20.76 15.76
CA SER A 145 1.61 21.22 15.16
C SER A 145 2.02 20.42 13.92
N LEU A 146 1.23 19.43 13.53
CA LEU A 146 1.54 18.62 12.34
C LEU A 146 1.59 19.47 11.08
N PRO A 147 2.46 19.14 10.12
CA PRO A 147 2.48 19.79 8.81
C PRO A 147 1.13 19.68 8.08
N ALA A 148 0.87 20.61 7.17
CA ALA A 148 -0.33 20.59 6.35
C ALA A 148 -0.47 19.27 5.55
N GLY A 149 -1.65 18.69 5.55
CA GLY A 149 -1.93 17.40 4.90
C GLY A 149 -1.41 16.18 5.66
N ALA A 150 -0.92 16.37 6.89
CA ALA A 150 -0.44 15.25 7.69
C ALA A 150 -1.58 14.34 8.16
N THR A 151 -1.27 13.06 8.21
CA THR A 151 -2.14 12.01 8.74
C THR A 151 -1.48 11.35 9.94
N PRO A 152 -2.07 11.44 11.13
CA PRO A 152 -1.66 10.67 12.29
C PRO A 152 -1.83 9.17 12.02
N LEU A 153 -0.87 8.38 12.47
CA LEU A 153 -0.87 6.91 12.31
C LEU A 153 -0.90 6.20 13.66
N LEU A 154 -0.07 6.66 14.59
CA LEU A 154 0.04 6.14 15.94
C LEU A 154 0.02 7.30 16.94
N THR A 155 -0.59 7.06 18.10
CA THR A 155 -0.67 8.01 19.20
C THR A 155 -0.20 7.35 20.50
N THR A 156 0.01 8.13 21.54
CA THR A 156 -0.02 7.62 22.93
C THR A 156 -1.48 7.34 23.34
N ALA A 157 -1.72 6.99 24.59
CA ALA A 157 -3.07 6.94 25.16
C ALA A 157 -3.82 8.29 25.04
N ASN A 158 -3.09 9.40 24.86
CA ASN A 158 -3.66 10.69 24.54
C ASN A 158 -3.65 10.91 23.00
N ALA A 159 -4.83 10.93 22.39
CA ALA A 159 -5.01 11.10 20.94
C ALA A 159 -4.41 12.42 20.37
N SER A 160 -4.08 13.41 21.20
CA SER A 160 -3.39 14.63 20.77
C SER A 160 -1.86 14.50 20.75
N GLN A 161 -1.32 13.37 21.14
CA GLN A 161 0.12 13.07 21.20
C GLN A 161 0.47 12.02 20.14
N ILE A 162 1.05 12.45 19.04
CA ILE A 162 1.28 11.65 17.85
C ILE A 162 2.67 11.00 17.90
N VAL A 163 2.71 9.67 17.84
CA VAL A 163 3.92 8.84 17.86
C VAL A 163 4.44 8.57 16.45
N ALA A 164 3.53 8.42 15.49
CA ALA A 164 3.87 8.30 14.08
C ALA A 164 2.86 9.02 13.20
N PHE A 165 3.34 9.63 12.12
CA PHE A 165 2.51 10.32 11.14
C PHE A 165 3.21 10.35 9.77
N THR A 166 2.42 10.63 8.73
CA THR A 166 2.93 10.88 7.37
C THR A 166 2.34 12.18 6.82
N TYR A 167 3.06 12.83 5.91
CA TYR A 167 2.59 14.04 5.22
C TYR A 167 3.28 14.22 3.86
N PRO A 168 2.60 14.87 2.90
CA PRO A 168 3.17 15.13 1.58
C PRO A 168 4.19 16.27 1.59
N VAL A 169 5.25 16.12 0.81
CA VAL A 169 6.24 17.17 0.52
C VAL A 169 6.56 17.14 -0.97
N GLY A 170 6.06 18.11 -1.72
CA GLY A 170 6.14 18.10 -3.17
C GLY A 170 5.46 16.88 -3.79
N ALA A 171 6.21 16.09 -4.56
CA ALA A 171 5.71 14.84 -5.17
C ALA A 171 5.96 13.58 -4.32
N GLY A 172 6.70 13.68 -3.21
CA GLY A 172 7.00 12.58 -2.29
C GLY A 172 6.27 12.73 -0.95
N ASN A 173 6.52 11.78 -0.06
CA ASN A 173 5.95 11.75 1.28
C ASN A 173 7.03 11.60 2.34
N VAL A 174 6.78 12.14 3.51
CA VAL A 174 7.58 11.93 4.71
C VAL A 174 6.77 11.10 5.70
N PHE A 175 7.34 9.97 6.13
CA PHE A 175 6.90 9.23 7.29
C PHE A 175 7.86 9.51 8.44
N TYR A 176 7.32 9.86 9.58
CA TYR A 176 8.11 10.07 10.81
C TYR A 176 7.53 9.29 11.97
N SER A 177 8.40 8.65 12.74
CA SER A 177 8.02 7.93 13.95
C SER A 177 9.03 8.15 15.07
N THR A 178 8.54 8.25 16.29
CA THR A 178 9.33 8.33 17.52
C THR A 178 9.62 6.96 18.14
N ILE A 179 9.26 5.87 17.43
CA ILE A 179 9.57 4.49 17.81
C ILE A 179 11.06 4.26 17.58
N PRO A 180 11.83 3.82 18.57
CA PRO A 180 13.26 3.53 18.43
C PRO A 180 13.46 2.16 17.76
N LEU A 181 13.24 2.09 16.46
CA LEU A 181 13.22 0.83 15.72
C LEU A 181 14.54 0.05 15.80
N ASP A 182 15.66 0.77 15.88
CA ASP A 182 16.99 0.21 16.09
C ASP A 182 17.12 -0.65 17.37
N TYR A 183 16.35 -0.30 18.40
CA TYR A 183 16.35 -1.02 19.67
C TYR A 183 15.56 -2.33 19.59
N TYR A 184 14.51 -2.38 18.76
CA TYR A 184 13.63 -3.54 18.65
C TYR A 184 14.11 -4.58 17.64
N THR A 185 14.92 -4.18 16.69
CA THR A 185 15.52 -5.07 15.69
C THR A 185 16.80 -5.75 16.17
N GLY A 186 17.41 -5.23 17.24
CA GLY A 186 18.53 -5.90 17.92
C GLY A 186 18.05 -7.05 18.80
N ALA A 187 18.82 -8.13 18.89
CA ALA A 187 18.54 -9.36 19.65
C ALA A 187 18.27 -9.16 21.16
N SER A 188 18.14 -7.93 21.64
CA SER A 188 18.12 -7.55 23.05
C SER A 188 16.72 -7.32 23.63
N ASN A 189 15.65 -7.24 22.81
CA ASN A 189 14.31 -7.04 23.32
C ASN A 189 13.32 -8.09 22.79
N PRO A 190 12.87 -9.04 23.64
CA PRO A 190 11.94 -10.10 23.24
C PRO A 190 10.48 -9.62 23.10
N ASN A 191 10.18 -8.35 23.33
CA ASN A 191 8.81 -7.86 23.52
C ASN A 191 8.18 -7.24 22.26
N ILE A 192 8.97 -6.85 21.27
CA ILE A 192 8.48 -6.50 19.93
C ILE A 192 9.20 -7.39 18.92
N THR A 193 8.44 -8.14 18.17
CA THR A 193 9.02 -9.11 17.23
C THR A 193 9.50 -8.45 15.95
N PRO A 194 10.50 -9.01 15.26
CA PRO A 194 10.89 -8.56 13.92
C PRO A 194 9.72 -8.52 12.94
N ALA A 195 8.69 -9.35 13.16
CA ALA A 195 7.48 -9.36 12.33
C ALA A 195 6.64 -8.09 12.50
N GLU A 196 6.55 -7.54 13.71
CA GLU A 196 5.80 -6.30 14.00
C GLU A 196 6.51 -5.08 13.41
N VAL A 197 7.82 -5.04 13.50
CA VAL A 197 8.67 -4.02 12.85
C VAL A 197 8.52 -4.08 11.33
N PHE A 198 8.56 -5.27 10.77
CA PHE A 198 8.38 -5.51 9.34
C PHE A 198 6.98 -5.11 8.88
N THR A 199 5.96 -5.36 9.70
CA THR A 199 4.59 -4.94 9.45
C THR A 199 4.48 -3.41 9.39
N LEU A 200 5.11 -2.70 10.31
CA LEU A 200 5.13 -1.24 10.33
C LEU A 200 5.78 -0.66 9.06
N PHE A 201 6.95 -1.17 8.67
CA PHE A 201 7.68 -0.71 7.49
C PHE A 201 6.89 -1.01 6.20
N GLY A 202 6.43 -2.24 6.02
CA GLY A 202 5.79 -2.66 4.77
C GLY A 202 4.41 -2.06 4.52
N ASN A 203 3.69 -1.70 5.59
CA ASN A 203 2.35 -1.12 5.46
C ASN A 203 2.37 0.35 5.01
N THR A 204 3.50 1.01 4.98
CA THR A 204 3.61 2.42 4.58
C THR A 204 3.62 2.66 3.06
N GLN A 205 3.51 1.60 2.21
CA GLN A 205 3.87 1.66 0.77
C GLN A 205 2.78 1.34 -0.28
N SER A 206 1.47 1.21 0.01
CA SER A 206 0.52 0.57 -0.92
C SER A 206 -0.58 1.46 -1.53
N ILE A 207 -0.76 1.41 -2.88
CA ILE A 207 -1.86 2.01 -3.67
C ILE A 207 -2.42 0.98 -4.68
N LEU A 208 -3.78 0.93 -4.86
CA LEU A 208 -4.50 -0.07 -5.66
C LEU A 208 -5.26 0.56 -6.84
N CYS A 209 -4.94 0.21 -8.12
CA CYS A 209 -5.57 0.82 -9.29
C CYS A 209 -5.62 -0.09 -10.53
N PHE A 210 -6.64 0.10 -11.40
CA PHE A 210 -6.65 -0.35 -12.78
C PHE A 210 -5.97 0.67 -13.70
N THR A 211 -5.50 0.24 -14.87
CA THR A 211 -5.00 1.16 -15.90
C THR A 211 -6.04 1.42 -16.98
N ARG A 212 -5.88 2.55 -17.71
CA ARG A 212 -6.66 2.87 -18.91
C ARG A 212 -6.71 1.69 -19.89
N GLY A 213 -7.87 1.46 -20.49
CA GLY A 213 -8.10 0.39 -21.47
C GLY A 213 -8.54 -0.95 -20.85
N ALA A 214 -8.52 -1.11 -19.52
CA ALA A 214 -9.04 -2.31 -18.88
C ALA A 214 -10.56 -2.45 -19.10
N LEU A 215 -11.00 -3.61 -19.57
CA LEU A 215 -12.42 -3.89 -19.81
C LEU A 215 -13.07 -4.46 -18.55
N ILE A 216 -14.01 -3.73 -18.00
CA ILE A 216 -14.80 -4.11 -16.83
C ILE A 216 -16.16 -4.65 -17.26
N GLU A 217 -16.61 -5.75 -16.66
CA GLU A 217 -17.87 -6.39 -16.99
C GLU A 217 -19.07 -5.65 -16.42
N THR A 218 -20.02 -5.31 -17.27
CA THR A 218 -21.28 -4.65 -16.90
C THR A 218 -22.47 -5.48 -17.36
N PRO A 219 -23.69 -5.24 -16.87
CA PRO A 219 -24.90 -5.94 -17.36
C PRO A 219 -25.17 -5.77 -18.86
N ARG A 220 -24.56 -4.75 -19.47
CA ARG A 220 -24.73 -4.42 -20.90
C ARG A 220 -23.55 -4.87 -21.75
N GLY A 221 -22.62 -5.67 -21.18
CA GLY A 221 -21.38 -6.07 -21.82
C GLY A 221 -20.16 -5.33 -21.24
N LYS A 222 -19.00 -5.58 -21.82
CA LYS A 222 -17.73 -5.01 -21.35
C LYS A 222 -17.63 -3.52 -21.68
N LYS A 223 -17.12 -2.73 -20.76
CA LYS A 223 -16.91 -1.29 -20.89
C LYS A 223 -15.49 -0.93 -20.45
N GLN A 224 -14.81 -0.04 -21.15
CA GLN A 224 -13.48 0.43 -20.75
C GLN A 224 -13.59 1.19 -19.42
N VAL A 225 -12.57 1.05 -18.58
CA VAL A 225 -12.57 1.65 -17.22
C VAL A 225 -12.68 3.17 -17.29
N GLU A 226 -12.08 3.81 -18.28
CA GLU A 226 -12.14 5.26 -18.51
C GLU A 226 -13.53 5.78 -18.93
N ASP A 227 -14.37 4.90 -19.44
CA ASP A 227 -15.74 5.25 -19.85
C ASP A 227 -16.76 5.08 -18.71
N LEU A 228 -16.35 4.43 -17.61
CA LEU A 228 -17.20 4.22 -16.44
C LEU A 228 -17.50 5.54 -15.72
N LYS A 229 -18.70 5.61 -15.15
CA LYS A 229 -19.17 6.79 -14.40
C LYS A 229 -19.83 6.38 -13.09
N VAL A 230 -19.89 7.30 -12.15
CA VAL A 230 -20.70 7.16 -10.93
C VAL A 230 -22.12 6.77 -11.33
N GLY A 231 -22.68 5.77 -10.64
CA GLY A 231 -24.00 5.21 -10.93
C GLY A 231 -24.03 4.05 -11.92
N ASP A 232 -22.96 3.81 -12.72
CA ASP A 232 -22.87 2.64 -13.61
C ASP A 232 -22.94 1.34 -12.79
N ALA A 233 -23.70 0.37 -13.31
CA ALA A 233 -23.81 -0.95 -12.70
C ALA A 233 -22.69 -1.86 -13.19
N ILE A 234 -21.96 -2.47 -12.26
CA ILE A 234 -20.85 -3.39 -12.51
C ILE A 234 -21.23 -4.79 -12.00
N CYS A 235 -20.88 -5.82 -12.79
CA CYS A 235 -21.06 -7.22 -12.38
C CYS A 235 -20.07 -7.56 -11.27
N VAL A 236 -20.55 -8.17 -10.18
CA VAL A 236 -19.73 -8.57 -9.03
C VAL A 236 -19.71 -10.08 -8.84
N SER A 237 -18.62 -10.60 -8.30
CA SER A 237 -18.43 -12.06 -8.12
C SER A 237 -19.41 -12.70 -7.14
N SER A 238 -19.98 -11.94 -6.23
CA SER A 238 -21.03 -12.38 -5.31
C SER A 238 -22.39 -12.62 -5.99
N GLY A 239 -22.48 -12.30 -7.28
CA GLY A 239 -23.70 -12.35 -8.07
C GLY A 239 -24.43 -11.01 -8.14
N GLY A 240 -25.11 -10.78 -9.27
CA GLY A 240 -25.81 -9.53 -9.53
C GLY A 240 -24.90 -8.35 -9.87
N THR A 241 -25.32 -7.16 -9.50
CA THR A 241 -24.57 -5.92 -9.83
C THR A 241 -24.52 -4.96 -8.65
N LYS A 242 -23.45 -4.16 -8.63
CA LYS A 242 -23.30 -3.02 -7.71
C LYS A 242 -23.09 -1.75 -8.51
N ARG A 243 -23.61 -0.62 -8.00
CA ARG A 243 -23.42 0.68 -8.64
C ARG A 243 -22.14 1.33 -8.14
N ILE A 244 -21.37 1.88 -9.08
CA ILE A 244 -20.22 2.71 -8.76
C ILE A 244 -20.69 3.91 -7.92
N LYS A 245 -20.09 4.07 -6.76
CA LYS A 245 -20.34 5.21 -5.86
C LYS A 245 -19.36 6.35 -6.11
N TRP A 246 -18.15 6.00 -6.51
CA TRP A 246 -17.10 6.96 -6.84
C TRP A 246 -16.11 6.35 -7.83
N ILE A 247 -15.56 7.16 -8.71
CA ILE A 247 -14.51 6.81 -9.65
C ILE A 247 -13.62 8.03 -9.88
N SER A 248 -12.32 7.82 -9.87
CA SER A 248 -11.34 8.87 -10.17
C SER A 248 -10.15 8.28 -10.90
N SER A 249 -9.35 9.13 -11.55
CA SER A 249 -8.12 8.70 -12.20
C SER A 249 -6.93 9.59 -11.82
N THR A 250 -5.73 8.99 -11.94
CA THR A 250 -4.45 9.68 -11.78
C THR A 250 -3.57 9.35 -12.97
N LYS A 251 -3.09 10.37 -13.67
CA LYS A 251 -2.23 10.23 -14.85
C LYS A 251 -0.78 10.49 -14.49
N LEU A 252 0.09 9.53 -14.85
CA LEU A 252 1.54 9.59 -14.65
C LEU A 252 2.22 9.50 -16.02
N GLY A 253 2.95 10.54 -16.40
CA GLY A 253 3.72 10.57 -17.63
C GLY A 253 5.15 10.04 -17.45
N LYS A 254 5.89 9.93 -18.57
CA LYS A 254 7.25 9.39 -18.65
C LYS A 254 8.20 9.92 -17.56
N ALA A 255 8.20 11.22 -17.32
CA ALA A 255 9.06 11.82 -16.31
C ALA A 255 8.69 11.41 -14.88
N ALA A 256 7.41 11.17 -14.58
CA ALA A 256 6.96 10.69 -13.29
C ALA A 256 7.31 9.20 -13.12
N LEU A 257 7.09 8.38 -14.15
CA LEU A 257 7.43 6.95 -14.14
C LEU A 257 8.94 6.70 -14.11
N ALA A 258 9.74 7.58 -14.72
CA ALA A 258 11.20 7.51 -14.64
C ALA A 258 11.70 7.87 -13.24
N ARG A 259 11.05 8.84 -12.57
CA ARG A 259 11.39 9.21 -11.18
C ARG A 259 10.87 8.25 -10.14
N GLN A 260 9.76 7.55 -10.44
CA GLN A 260 9.08 6.62 -9.54
C GLN A 260 8.79 5.29 -10.27
N PRO A 261 9.81 4.45 -10.53
CA PRO A 261 9.64 3.17 -11.22
C PRO A 261 8.67 2.21 -10.52
N GLN A 262 8.47 2.36 -9.19
CA GLN A 262 7.48 1.61 -8.43
C GLN A 262 6.03 1.90 -8.85
N ASN A 263 5.78 3.01 -9.54
CA ASN A 263 4.47 3.34 -10.11
C ASN A 263 4.26 2.74 -11.51
N ARG A 264 5.24 1.99 -12.06
CA ARG A 264 5.05 1.23 -13.28
C ARG A 264 4.06 0.09 -13.05
N PRO A 265 3.13 -0.15 -13.98
CA PRO A 265 2.14 -1.20 -13.83
C PRO A 265 2.78 -2.59 -13.92
N VAL A 266 2.08 -3.56 -13.35
CA VAL A 266 2.31 -4.97 -13.66
C VAL A 266 1.43 -5.34 -14.85
N ARG A 267 2.04 -5.92 -15.88
CA ARG A 267 1.35 -6.54 -17.02
C ARG A 267 1.11 -8.01 -16.71
N ILE A 268 -0.13 -8.41 -16.78
CA ILE A 268 -0.58 -9.80 -16.72
C ILE A 268 -1.01 -10.15 -18.16
N THR A 269 -0.17 -10.88 -18.89
CA THR A 269 -0.46 -11.21 -20.29
C THR A 269 -1.65 -12.15 -20.40
N ALA A 270 -2.30 -12.13 -21.57
CA ALA A 270 -3.42 -13.01 -21.85
C ALA A 270 -3.08 -14.48 -21.53
N GLY A 271 -3.92 -15.14 -20.73
CA GLY A 271 -3.74 -16.53 -20.31
C GLY A 271 -2.79 -16.77 -19.14
N ALA A 272 -2.05 -15.78 -18.66
CA ALA A 272 -0.97 -15.96 -17.67
C ALA A 272 -1.46 -16.47 -16.29
N LEU A 273 -2.73 -16.29 -15.96
CA LEU A 273 -3.33 -16.83 -14.72
C LEU A 273 -3.87 -18.25 -14.88
N GLY A 274 -3.80 -18.79 -16.09
CA GLY A 274 -4.34 -20.10 -16.46
C GLY A 274 -5.76 -20.03 -17.01
N ASN A 275 -6.20 -21.11 -17.67
CA ASN A 275 -7.52 -21.25 -18.29
C ASN A 275 -7.89 -20.11 -19.28
N GLY A 276 -6.91 -19.57 -19.99
CA GLY A 276 -7.09 -18.48 -20.92
C GLY A 276 -7.38 -17.12 -20.29
N LEU A 277 -7.09 -16.95 -18.99
CA LEU A 277 -7.33 -15.72 -18.26
C LEU A 277 -6.01 -14.99 -17.95
N PRO A 278 -6.02 -13.64 -17.98
CA PRO A 278 -7.07 -12.78 -18.52
C PRO A 278 -7.25 -13.01 -20.04
N HIS A 279 -8.38 -12.59 -20.62
CA HIS A 279 -8.64 -12.74 -22.05
C HIS A 279 -7.76 -11.87 -22.94
N ARG A 280 -7.33 -10.72 -22.44
CA ARG A 280 -6.36 -9.79 -23.04
C ARG A 280 -5.36 -9.39 -21.94
N ASP A 281 -4.25 -8.79 -22.35
CA ASP A 281 -3.32 -8.21 -21.40
C ASP A 281 -4.03 -7.25 -20.45
N LEU A 282 -3.86 -7.47 -19.16
CA LEU A 282 -4.40 -6.63 -18.11
C LEU A 282 -3.23 -5.93 -17.40
N LEU A 283 -3.25 -4.61 -17.41
CA LEU A 283 -2.29 -3.80 -16.65
C LEU A 283 -2.97 -3.29 -15.38
N VAL A 284 -2.28 -3.42 -14.27
CA VAL A 284 -2.75 -2.96 -12.95
C VAL A 284 -1.60 -2.38 -12.15
N SER A 285 -1.90 -1.62 -11.12
CA SER A 285 -0.85 -1.19 -10.19
C SER A 285 -0.25 -2.39 -9.46
N ARG A 286 0.98 -2.25 -8.98
CA ARG A 286 1.75 -3.37 -8.39
C ARG A 286 1.06 -4.04 -7.21
N GLN A 287 0.34 -3.27 -6.41
CA GLN A 287 -0.36 -3.78 -5.23
C GLN A 287 -1.81 -4.22 -5.51
N HIS A 288 -2.33 -3.95 -6.71
CA HIS A 288 -3.66 -4.40 -7.11
C HIS A 288 -3.78 -5.91 -6.96
N ARG A 289 -4.84 -6.38 -6.30
CA ARG A 289 -4.97 -7.80 -5.99
C ARG A 289 -5.89 -8.51 -6.98
N MET A 290 -5.38 -9.61 -7.51
CA MET A 290 -6.14 -10.55 -8.32
C MET A 290 -6.74 -11.63 -7.41
N LEU A 291 -7.98 -12.02 -7.65
CA LEU A 291 -8.56 -13.15 -6.94
C LEU A 291 -8.04 -14.46 -7.53
N ILE A 292 -7.35 -15.21 -6.71
CA ILE A 292 -6.91 -16.56 -7.00
C ILE A 292 -7.97 -17.51 -6.48
N ASP A 293 -8.34 -18.49 -7.31
CA ASP A 293 -9.31 -19.53 -6.93
C ASP A 293 -8.70 -20.90 -7.25
N SER A 294 -8.23 -21.59 -6.21
CA SER A 294 -7.50 -22.84 -6.40
C SER A 294 -7.55 -23.78 -5.18
N LYS A 295 -7.40 -25.07 -5.47
CA LYS A 295 -7.22 -26.09 -4.42
C LYS A 295 -5.91 -25.92 -3.62
N VAL A 296 -4.92 -25.21 -4.17
CA VAL A 296 -3.68 -24.90 -3.43
C VAL A 296 -3.98 -23.87 -2.35
N ALA A 297 -4.76 -22.84 -2.67
CA ALA A 297 -5.22 -21.85 -1.69
C ALA A 297 -6.08 -22.51 -0.61
N GLU A 298 -7.00 -23.40 -1.00
CA GLU A 298 -7.85 -24.15 -0.05
C GLU A 298 -7.03 -24.95 0.98
N ARG A 299 -5.99 -25.65 0.50
CA ARG A 299 -5.10 -26.42 1.39
C ARG A 299 -4.24 -25.53 2.30
N MET A 300 -3.91 -24.33 1.86
CA MET A 300 -3.07 -23.40 2.64
C MET A 300 -3.87 -22.58 3.64
N PHE A 301 -5.10 -22.20 3.28
CA PHE A 301 -5.85 -21.18 4.00
C PHE A 301 -7.25 -21.63 4.46
N GLY A 302 -7.67 -22.83 4.10
CA GLY A 302 -9.04 -23.30 4.38
C GLY A 302 -10.11 -22.69 3.46
N THR A 303 -9.71 -21.90 2.47
CA THR A 303 -10.58 -21.31 1.43
C THR A 303 -9.90 -21.37 0.07
N CYS A 304 -10.65 -21.70 -0.98
CA CYS A 304 -10.12 -21.71 -2.33
C CYS A 304 -9.81 -20.29 -2.87
N LYS A 305 -10.40 -19.26 -2.25
CA LYS A 305 -10.33 -17.87 -2.73
C LYS A 305 -9.38 -17.03 -1.89
N ALA A 306 -8.38 -16.42 -2.53
CA ALA A 306 -7.43 -15.54 -1.88
C ALA A 306 -7.06 -14.37 -2.81
N LEU A 307 -6.96 -13.17 -2.27
CA LEU A 307 -6.49 -11.99 -2.96
C LEU A 307 -4.96 -11.92 -2.92
N VAL A 308 -4.32 -11.87 -4.09
CA VAL A 308 -2.86 -11.85 -4.25
C VAL A 308 -2.46 -10.63 -5.04
N SER A 309 -1.52 -9.83 -4.52
CA SER A 309 -1.02 -8.62 -5.19
C SER A 309 -0.32 -8.96 -6.50
N ALA A 310 -0.54 -8.17 -7.54
CA ALA A 310 0.02 -8.36 -8.87
C ALA A 310 1.55 -8.48 -8.86
N ILE A 311 2.22 -7.70 -8.00
CA ILE A 311 3.68 -7.79 -7.83
C ILE A 311 4.16 -9.15 -7.29
N LYS A 312 3.32 -9.88 -6.56
CA LYS A 312 3.68 -11.23 -6.08
C LYS A 312 3.48 -12.30 -7.16
N LEU A 313 2.65 -11.99 -8.17
CA LEU A 313 2.41 -12.85 -9.31
C LEU A 313 3.52 -12.78 -10.36
N THR A 314 4.44 -11.80 -10.29
CA THR A 314 5.55 -11.67 -11.27
C THR A 314 6.55 -12.83 -11.24
N ALA A 315 6.47 -13.73 -10.27
CA ALA A 315 7.21 -14.99 -10.29
C ALA A 315 6.66 -15.98 -11.36
N LEU A 316 5.45 -15.74 -11.87
CA LEU A 316 4.82 -16.60 -12.89
C LEU A 316 5.21 -16.14 -14.31
N PRO A 317 5.37 -17.06 -15.26
CA PRO A 317 5.57 -16.71 -16.66
C PRO A 317 4.45 -15.82 -17.20
N GLY A 318 4.80 -14.81 -17.99
CA GLY A 318 3.83 -13.89 -18.59
C GLY A 318 3.28 -12.80 -17.66
N ILE A 319 3.84 -12.67 -16.43
CA ILE A 319 3.48 -11.59 -15.50
C ILE A 319 4.76 -10.85 -15.10
N TYR A 320 4.82 -9.54 -15.38
CA TYR A 320 6.02 -8.74 -15.14
C TYR A 320 5.70 -7.26 -14.95
N VAL A 321 6.61 -6.53 -14.32
CA VAL A 321 6.55 -5.07 -14.29
C VAL A 321 6.84 -4.56 -15.70
N ASP A 322 5.93 -3.76 -16.25
CA ASP A 322 6.07 -3.24 -17.60
C ASP A 322 6.95 -1.98 -17.60
N GLU A 323 8.21 -2.17 -17.95
CA GLU A 323 9.22 -1.10 -17.99
C GLU A 323 9.11 -0.21 -19.22
N ASP A 324 8.43 -0.66 -20.28
CA ASP A 324 8.29 0.06 -21.55
C ASP A 324 7.16 1.09 -21.53
N VAL A 325 6.30 1.06 -20.51
CA VAL A 325 5.21 2.03 -20.37
C VAL A 325 5.77 3.42 -20.12
N GLU A 326 5.51 4.34 -21.05
CA GLU A 326 5.92 5.76 -20.97
C GLU A 326 4.88 6.64 -20.27
N GLU A 327 3.62 6.22 -20.26
CA GLU A 327 2.51 6.92 -19.64
C GLU A 327 1.50 5.91 -19.10
N VAL A 328 0.96 6.14 -17.90
CA VAL A 328 -0.10 5.33 -17.33
C VAL A 328 -1.17 6.23 -16.70
N GLU A 329 -2.43 5.88 -16.91
CA GLU A 329 -3.54 6.49 -16.20
C GLU A 329 -4.20 5.42 -15.34
N TYR A 330 -4.18 5.63 -14.04
CA TYR A 330 -4.68 4.72 -13.01
C TYR A 330 -6.10 5.12 -12.59
N PHE A 331 -7.02 4.16 -12.60
CA PHE A 331 -8.43 4.34 -12.24
C PHE A 331 -8.76 3.61 -10.95
N HIS A 332 -9.45 4.32 -10.06
CA HIS A 332 -9.97 3.81 -8.81
C HIS A 332 -11.48 3.69 -8.92
N ILE A 333 -12.03 2.50 -8.67
CA ILE A 333 -13.47 2.24 -8.68
C ILE A 333 -13.92 1.90 -7.26
N LEU A 334 -14.80 2.70 -6.69
CA LEU A 334 -15.34 2.51 -5.34
C LEU A 334 -16.82 2.18 -5.37
N PHE A 335 -17.19 1.21 -4.53
CA PHE A 335 -18.56 0.86 -4.21
C PHE A 335 -18.85 1.20 -2.73
N GLY A 336 -20.07 0.96 -2.25
CA GLY A 336 -20.40 1.13 -0.83
C GLY A 336 -19.70 0.11 0.10
N GLU A 337 -19.11 -0.93 -0.48
CA GLU A 337 -18.35 -1.97 0.20
C GLU A 337 -17.30 -2.55 -0.75
N HIS A 338 -16.28 -3.24 -0.23
CA HIS A 338 -15.28 -3.90 -1.06
C HIS A 338 -15.92 -4.98 -1.95
N GLN A 339 -15.63 -4.94 -3.25
CA GLN A 339 -16.17 -5.87 -4.22
C GLN A 339 -15.07 -6.60 -4.99
N ILE A 340 -15.37 -7.80 -5.45
CA ILE A 340 -14.59 -8.48 -6.47
C ILE A 340 -15.36 -8.32 -7.78
N ILE A 341 -14.70 -7.76 -8.78
CA ILE A 341 -15.28 -7.42 -10.09
C ILE A 341 -14.55 -8.16 -11.21
N TRP A 342 -15.17 -8.22 -12.37
CA TRP A 342 -14.58 -8.82 -13.56
C TRP A 342 -13.85 -7.79 -14.38
N ALA A 343 -12.53 -8.01 -14.58
CA ALA A 343 -11.68 -7.22 -15.46
C ALA A 343 -10.97 -8.15 -16.45
N GLU A 344 -11.08 -7.90 -17.75
CA GLU A 344 -10.55 -8.76 -18.83
C GLU A 344 -10.94 -10.26 -18.67
N GLY A 345 -12.10 -10.54 -18.09
CA GLY A 345 -12.59 -11.88 -17.86
C GLY A 345 -12.04 -12.56 -16.60
N THR A 346 -11.12 -11.97 -15.89
CA THR A 346 -10.62 -12.45 -14.61
C THR A 346 -11.18 -11.64 -13.44
N LEU A 347 -11.10 -12.19 -12.25
CA LEU A 347 -11.60 -11.58 -11.02
C LEU A 347 -10.50 -10.76 -10.34
N SER A 348 -10.82 -9.52 -10.00
CA SER A 348 -9.92 -8.63 -9.31
C SER A 348 -10.68 -7.73 -8.33
N GLU A 349 -9.96 -7.15 -7.38
CA GLU A 349 -10.60 -6.31 -6.38
C GLU A 349 -11.00 -4.93 -6.94
N SER A 350 -12.09 -4.37 -6.39
CA SER A 350 -12.37 -2.94 -6.47
C SER A 350 -11.50 -2.19 -5.47
N LEU A 351 -11.59 -0.87 -5.46
CA LEU A 351 -10.93 -0.09 -4.42
C LEU A 351 -11.45 -0.52 -3.05
N PHE A 352 -10.54 -1.00 -2.20
CA PHE A 352 -10.86 -1.44 -0.85
C PHE A 352 -11.03 -0.21 0.06
N THR A 353 -12.23 0.01 0.58
CA THR A 353 -12.62 1.19 1.37
C THR A 353 -11.97 1.28 2.75
N GLY A 354 -10.70 0.93 2.85
CA GLY A 354 -9.93 1.29 4.03
C GLY A 354 -9.54 2.78 4.01
N PRO A 355 -9.16 3.37 5.12
CA PRO A 355 -8.70 4.75 5.20
C PRO A 355 -7.53 5.10 4.25
N GLU A 356 -6.86 4.11 3.66
CA GLU A 356 -5.83 4.27 2.61
C GLU A 356 -6.39 4.84 1.31
N VAL A 357 -7.66 4.58 1.01
CA VAL A 357 -8.33 5.15 -0.17
C VAL A 357 -8.23 6.67 -0.19
N LEU A 358 -8.50 7.30 0.95
CA LEU A 358 -8.45 8.75 1.08
C LEU A 358 -7.05 9.33 0.85
N LYS A 359 -5.99 8.51 1.02
CA LYS A 359 -4.60 8.93 0.76
C LYS A 359 -4.14 8.67 -0.67
N SER A 360 -4.70 7.65 -1.31
CA SER A 360 -4.32 7.24 -2.65
C SER A 360 -4.93 8.09 -3.76
N VAL A 361 -5.85 8.99 -3.40
CA VAL A 361 -6.57 9.86 -4.34
C VAL A 361 -6.11 11.31 -4.19
N PRO A 362 -6.17 12.11 -5.28
CA PRO A 362 -5.85 13.53 -5.23
C PRO A 362 -6.66 14.27 -4.14
N PRO A 363 -6.16 15.37 -3.57
CA PRO A 363 -6.84 16.11 -2.50
C PRO A 363 -8.28 16.52 -2.84
N SER A 364 -8.56 16.87 -4.10
CA SER A 364 -9.93 17.17 -4.57
C SER A 364 -10.84 15.96 -4.52
N ALA A 365 -10.36 14.81 -4.94
CA ALA A 365 -11.09 13.55 -4.90
C ALA A 365 -11.27 13.03 -3.46
N ARG A 366 -10.34 13.35 -2.57
CA ARG A 366 -10.45 13.04 -1.14
C ARG A 366 -11.60 13.78 -0.48
N ALA A 367 -11.71 15.09 -0.70
CA ALA A 367 -12.82 15.88 -0.15
C ALA A 367 -14.19 15.34 -0.61
N GLU A 368 -14.29 14.95 -1.89
CA GLU A 368 -15.50 14.31 -2.43
C GLU A 368 -15.80 12.97 -1.76
N LEU A 369 -14.77 12.14 -1.51
CA LEU A 369 -14.94 10.86 -0.81
C LEU A 369 -15.38 11.04 0.65
N GLU A 370 -14.83 12.03 1.35
CA GLU A 370 -15.20 12.35 2.73
C GLU A 370 -16.67 12.82 2.82
N GLU A 371 -17.14 13.55 1.80
CA GLU A 371 -18.55 13.98 1.69
C GLU A 371 -19.49 12.81 1.36
N LEU A 372 -19.10 11.94 0.41
CA LEU A 372 -19.94 10.82 -0.05
C LEU A 372 -19.99 9.64 0.92
N PHE A 373 -18.94 9.45 1.72
CA PHE A 373 -18.76 8.32 2.62
C PHE A 373 -18.23 8.79 4.00
N PRO A 374 -19.03 9.57 4.74
CA PRO A 374 -18.60 10.05 6.05
C PRO A 374 -18.27 8.93 7.01
N GLU A 375 -18.84 7.73 6.82
CA GLU A 375 -18.53 6.54 7.60
C GLU A 375 -17.06 6.07 7.46
N ILE A 376 -16.42 6.30 6.30
CA ILE A 376 -15.00 5.95 6.10
C ILE A 376 -14.09 6.77 7.02
N CYS A 377 -14.55 7.95 7.43
CA CYS A 377 -13.86 8.84 8.36
C CYS A 377 -14.17 8.53 9.82
N SER A 378 -15.13 7.62 10.08
CA SER A 378 -15.49 7.21 11.45
C SER A 378 -14.38 6.40 12.10
N ALA A 379 -14.11 6.68 13.37
CA ALA A 379 -13.11 5.93 14.17
C ALA A 379 -13.46 4.43 14.31
N ASP A 380 -14.74 4.08 14.20
CA ASP A 380 -15.24 2.72 14.34
C ASP A 380 -15.39 1.99 12.99
N TYR A 381 -15.05 2.64 11.87
CA TYR A 381 -15.18 2.04 10.56
C TYR A 381 -14.16 0.92 10.36
N GLN A 382 -14.65 -0.31 10.24
CA GLN A 382 -13.85 -1.49 9.88
C GLN A 382 -14.16 -1.89 8.44
N ALA A 383 -13.19 -1.71 7.56
CA ALA A 383 -13.31 -2.18 6.18
C ALA A 383 -13.30 -3.72 6.15
N ILE A 384 -14.39 -4.32 5.63
CA ILE A 384 -14.49 -5.76 5.45
C ILE A 384 -14.01 -6.12 4.05
N SER A 385 -12.98 -6.98 3.97
CA SER A 385 -12.50 -7.49 2.68
C SER A 385 -13.49 -8.48 2.08
N ALA A 386 -13.72 -8.38 0.75
CA ALA A 386 -14.60 -9.29 0.01
C ALA A 386 -14.05 -10.71 -0.13
N ALA A 387 -12.75 -10.93 0.12
CA ALA A 387 -12.10 -12.23 0.16
C ALA A 387 -10.85 -12.18 1.06
N LEU A 388 -10.32 -13.36 1.42
CA LEU A 388 -9.12 -13.48 2.25
C LEU A 388 -7.94 -12.75 1.59
N ILE A 389 -7.25 -11.92 2.35
CA ILE A 389 -5.98 -11.30 1.97
C ILE A 389 -4.88 -11.96 2.81
N PRO A 390 -4.12 -12.94 2.27
CA PRO A 390 -3.02 -13.57 3.01
C PRO A 390 -1.87 -12.59 3.25
N SER A 391 -1.03 -12.84 4.26
CA SER A 391 0.21 -12.09 4.46
C SER A 391 1.13 -12.17 3.22
N GLY A 392 1.99 -11.18 3.02
CA GLY A 392 2.88 -11.13 1.86
C GLY A 392 3.77 -12.37 1.71
N LYS A 393 4.21 -12.98 2.82
CA LYS A 393 4.94 -14.26 2.83
C LYS A 393 4.05 -15.40 2.34
N ALA A 394 2.82 -15.48 2.83
CA ALA A 394 1.88 -16.53 2.43
C ALA A 394 1.45 -16.40 0.96
N GLN A 395 1.34 -15.15 0.44
CA GLN A 395 1.11 -14.91 -0.99
C GLN A 395 2.28 -15.44 -1.83
N LYS A 396 3.54 -15.14 -1.47
CA LYS A 396 4.72 -15.66 -2.16
C LYS A 396 4.75 -17.18 -2.13
N GLU A 397 4.44 -17.80 -0.99
CA GLU A 397 4.39 -19.25 -0.85
C GLU A 397 3.30 -19.88 -1.71
N LEU A 398 2.11 -19.27 -1.77
CA LEU A 398 1.03 -19.70 -2.65
C LEU A 398 1.47 -19.73 -4.11
N VAL A 399 2.06 -18.63 -4.60
CA VAL A 399 2.55 -18.51 -5.97
C VAL A 399 3.65 -19.54 -6.25
N ALA A 400 4.61 -19.71 -5.35
CA ALA A 400 5.68 -20.69 -5.49
C ALA A 400 5.15 -22.14 -5.57
N ARG A 401 4.10 -22.48 -4.79
CA ARG A 401 3.46 -23.79 -4.86
C ARG A 401 2.73 -24.02 -6.17
N HIS A 402 2.08 -23.00 -6.72
CA HIS A 402 1.47 -23.08 -8.04
C HIS A 402 2.51 -23.30 -9.13
N LEU A 403 3.59 -22.51 -9.11
CA LEU A 403 4.70 -22.66 -10.06
C LEU A 403 5.33 -24.06 -9.99
N LYS A 404 5.68 -24.52 -8.76
CA LYS A 404 6.31 -25.83 -8.55
C LYS A 404 5.46 -27.00 -9.04
N ASN A 405 4.14 -26.89 -8.92
CA ASN A 405 3.20 -27.98 -9.25
C ASN A 405 2.54 -27.79 -10.64
N GLU A 406 2.96 -26.78 -11.39
CA GLU A 406 2.41 -26.43 -12.72
C GLU A 406 0.88 -26.30 -12.70
N LYS A 407 0.33 -25.69 -11.64
CA LYS A 407 -1.11 -25.49 -11.46
C LYS A 407 -1.51 -24.07 -11.81
N ALA A 408 -2.60 -23.95 -12.56
CA ALA A 408 -3.22 -22.65 -12.85
C ALA A 408 -3.59 -21.93 -11.54
N MET A 409 -3.41 -20.59 -11.52
CA MET A 409 -3.81 -19.76 -10.37
C MET A 409 -5.33 -19.69 -10.21
N ILE A 410 -6.05 -19.84 -11.32
CA ILE A 410 -7.51 -19.89 -11.34
C ILE A 410 -7.90 -21.29 -11.82
N ALA A 411 -8.46 -22.10 -10.94
CA ALA A 411 -9.09 -23.36 -11.31
C ALA A 411 -10.36 -23.06 -12.10
N THR A 412 -10.76 -23.98 -12.96
CA THR A 412 -11.85 -23.83 -13.93
C THR A 412 -13.04 -23.05 -13.34
N LEU A 413 -13.42 -21.97 -14.01
CA LEU A 413 -14.66 -21.25 -13.71
C LEU A 413 -15.84 -22.13 -14.15
N GLU A 414 -16.17 -23.14 -13.35
CA GLU A 414 -17.39 -23.92 -13.59
C GLU A 414 -18.60 -23.00 -13.39
N GLY A 415 -19.32 -22.76 -14.48
CA GLY A 415 -20.74 -22.38 -14.67
C GLY A 415 -21.43 -21.36 -13.76
N SER A 416 -20.93 -21.09 -12.56
CA SER A 416 -21.61 -20.26 -11.56
C SER A 416 -21.25 -18.77 -11.57
N TYR A 417 -20.29 -18.34 -12.36
CA TYR A 417 -19.77 -16.96 -12.37
C TYR A 417 -20.03 -16.15 -13.63
N LEU A 418 -20.49 -16.78 -14.72
CA LEU A 418 -20.89 -16.03 -15.90
C LEU A 418 -22.27 -15.40 -15.63
N PRO A 419 -22.47 -14.10 -15.86
CA PRO A 419 -23.81 -13.53 -15.87
C PRO A 419 -24.63 -14.32 -16.89
N GLN A 420 -25.71 -14.98 -16.42
CA GLN A 420 -26.65 -15.63 -17.31
C GLN A 420 -27.05 -14.62 -18.38
N LYS A 421 -26.77 -14.94 -19.66
CA LYS A 421 -27.35 -14.17 -20.75
C LYS A 421 -28.85 -14.12 -20.48
N VAL A 422 -29.37 -12.92 -20.29
CA VAL A 422 -30.82 -12.68 -20.23
C VAL A 422 -31.35 -13.28 -21.53
N ALA A 423 -32.04 -14.39 -21.44
CA ALA A 423 -32.70 -15.03 -22.55
C ALA A 423 -33.64 -13.98 -23.15
N GLN A 424 -33.34 -13.53 -24.36
CA GLN A 424 -34.30 -12.77 -25.15
C GLN A 424 -35.51 -13.68 -25.38
N THR A 425 -36.56 -13.42 -24.63
CA THR A 425 -37.89 -13.96 -24.92
C THR A 425 -38.33 -13.27 -26.21
N GLN A 426 -38.06 -13.91 -27.33
CA GLN A 426 -38.78 -13.59 -28.56
C GLN A 426 -40.22 -14.01 -28.33
N ALA A 427 -41.06 -13.04 -28.01
CA ALA A 427 -42.50 -13.19 -28.13
C ALA A 427 -42.81 -13.26 -29.62
N HIS A 428 -43.09 -14.46 -30.12
CA HIS A 428 -43.79 -14.67 -31.37
C HIS A 428 -45.20 -14.09 -31.20
N PHE A 429 -45.44 -12.98 -31.84
CA PHE A 429 -46.80 -12.65 -32.25
C PHE A 429 -47.06 -13.28 -33.62
N LEU A 430 -47.83 -14.37 -33.61
CA LEU A 430 -48.56 -14.86 -34.76
C LEU A 430 -50.06 -14.62 -34.47
N HIS A 431 -50.65 -13.97 -35.41
CA HIS A 431 -52.08 -13.65 -35.67
C HIS A 431 -52.66 -12.44 -35.00
#